data_9af391c39ebe04176a6a06fb0f392a67
#
_entry.id   9af391c39ebe04176a6a06fb0f392a67
#
_cell.length_a   1.000
_cell.length_b   1.000
_cell.length_c   1.000
_cell.angle_alpha   90.00
_cell.angle_beta   90.00
_cell.angle_gamma   90.00
#
_symmetry.space_group_name_H-M   'P 1'
#
loop_
_entity.id
_entity.type
_entity.pdbx_description
1 polymer ?
#
loop_
_entity_poly.entity_id
_entity_poly.type
_entity_poly.pdbx_seq_one_letter_code
_entity_poly.pdbx_strand_id
1 'polypeptide(L)'
;KVANPKPKIKIKKIQRNILHVDGNNGLGFVTSDIAMNECVKVAKKYGVGIAGIYNSNHFGMAANYLEIATKNDCIAWVFTASSPALPPHGAMAAHFGTAPFAFGSPTANKNKPFILDMACSAVARGKLKFAAKSGKKIPFGLALDKFGKPTNDGAKAFEGIMLPFGGMKGAGISWMMDIIGGIFTGANHGGNIKNQFGNNFSGPANVGHFMICLKA
;
A
#
# COMPACT_ATOMS: atom_id res chain seq x y z
N LYS A 1 -6.33 -15.05 15.74
CA LYS A 1 -5.28 -14.02 15.83
C LYS A 1 -5.21 -13.29 14.50
N VAL A 2 -5.18 -11.97 14.52
CA VAL A 2 -5.11 -11.14 13.30
C VAL A 2 -3.72 -11.24 12.68
N ALA A 3 -2.67 -11.13 13.46
CA ALA A 3 -1.29 -11.26 13.02
C ALA A 3 -0.51 -12.26 13.88
N ASN A 4 0.54 -12.83 13.29
CA ASN A 4 1.49 -13.70 14.00
C ASN A 4 2.52 -12.83 14.72
N PRO A 5 2.63 -12.86 16.05
CA PRO A 5 3.58 -12.05 16.80
C PRO A 5 5.03 -12.55 16.70
N LYS A 6 5.25 -13.77 16.22
CA LYS A 6 6.58 -14.38 16.05
C LYS A 6 6.67 -15.04 14.66
N PRO A 7 6.62 -14.26 13.58
CA PRO A 7 6.60 -14.81 12.22
C PRO A 7 7.96 -15.42 11.86
N LYS A 8 7.92 -16.55 11.19
CA LYS A 8 9.09 -17.14 10.52
C LYS A 8 9.04 -16.75 9.05
N ILE A 9 9.56 -15.58 8.73
CA ILE A 9 9.57 -15.05 7.36
C ILE A 9 10.48 -15.92 6.51
N LYS A 10 9.98 -16.35 5.35
CA LYS A 10 10.71 -17.19 4.41
C LYS A 10 10.93 -16.44 3.10
N ILE A 11 12.16 -16.48 2.60
CA ILE A 11 12.53 -15.88 1.31
C ILE A 11 12.91 -17.00 0.36
N LYS A 12 12.16 -17.11 -0.74
CA LYS A 12 12.47 -18.03 -1.85
C LYS A 12 13.00 -17.22 -3.02
N LYS A 13 14.18 -17.59 -3.53
CA LYS A 13 14.69 -17.05 -4.78
C LYS A 13 14.03 -17.81 -5.94
N ILE A 14 13.18 -17.13 -6.69
CA ILE A 14 12.53 -17.67 -7.90
C ILE A 14 13.50 -17.63 -9.07
N GLN A 15 14.22 -16.51 -9.18
CA GLN A 15 15.35 -16.30 -10.08
C GLN A 15 16.47 -15.63 -9.28
N ARG A 16 17.66 -15.48 -9.87
CA ARG A 16 18.81 -14.83 -9.20
C ARG A 16 18.51 -13.42 -8.70
N ASN A 17 17.55 -12.73 -9.32
CA ASN A 17 17.16 -11.35 -9.02
C ASN A 17 15.68 -11.19 -8.66
N ILE A 18 14.93 -12.28 -8.50
CA ILE A 18 13.52 -12.28 -8.13
C ILE A 18 13.32 -13.07 -6.85
N LEU A 19 12.76 -12.41 -5.84
CA LEU A 19 12.47 -12.95 -4.51
C LEU A 19 10.97 -13.11 -4.34
N HIS A 20 10.53 -14.20 -3.72
CA HIS A 20 9.18 -14.40 -3.23
C HIS A 20 9.23 -14.58 -1.72
N VAL A 21 8.53 -13.71 -1.00
CA VAL A 21 8.66 -13.59 0.46
C VAL A 21 7.33 -13.96 1.11
N ASP A 22 7.34 -15.01 1.92
CA ASP A 22 6.23 -15.40 2.79
C ASP A 22 6.36 -14.68 4.13
N GLY A 23 5.43 -13.76 4.41
CA GLY A 23 5.38 -13.01 5.66
C GLY A 23 4.90 -13.81 6.86
N ASN A 24 4.44 -15.06 6.66
CA ASN A 24 3.94 -15.95 7.72
C ASN A 24 2.89 -15.26 8.61
N ASN A 25 2.03 -14.45 8.00
CA ASN A 25 1.03 -13.61 8.67
C ASN A 25 1.63 -12.67 9.74
N GLY A 26 2.91 -12.28 9.60
CA GLY A 26 3.57 -11.31 10.46
C GLY A 26 3.13 -9.88 10.17
N LEU A 27 3.58 -8.95 11.01
CA LEU A 27 3.38 -7.52 10.75
C LEU A 27 4.09 -7.11 9.46
N GLY A 28 3.41 -6.35 8.62
CA GLY A 28 3.93 -5.89 7.34
C GLY A 28 5.23 -5.08 7.47
N PHE A 29 5.40 -4.35 8.55
CA PHE A 29 6.62 -3.61 8.87
C PHE A 29 7.86 -4.50 8.86
N VAL A 30 7.82 -5.63 9.58
CA VAL A 30 8.95 -6.55 9.70
C VAL A 30 9.21 -7.27 8.38
N THR A 31 8.14 -7.74 7.74
CA THR A 31 8.24 -8.47 6.47
C THR A 31 8.82 -7.61 5.37
N SER A 32 8.33 -6.36 5.25
CA SER A 32 8.75 -5.43 4.20
C SER A 32 10.15 -4.87 4.41
N ASP A 33 10.57 -4.65 5.67
CA ASP A 33 11.95 -4.26 5.99
C ASP A 33 12.94 -5.35 5.52
N ILE A 34 12.68 -6.60 5.90
CA ILE A 34 13.50 -7.74 5.48
C ILE A 34 13.52 -7.87 3.96
N ALA A 35 12.34 -7.78 3.31
CA ALA A 35 12.22 -7.92 1.87
C ALA A 35 12.97 -6.82 1.11
N MET A 36 12.89 -5.56 1.56
CA MET A 36 13.59 -4.44 0.93
C MET A 36 15.11 -4.57 1.09
N ASN A 37 15.59 -4.93 2.28
CA ASN A 37 17.02 -5.14 2.49
C ASN A 37 17.58 -6.24 1.58
N GLU A 38 16.87 -7.35 1.42
CA GLU A 38 17.28 -8.41 0.48
C GLU A 38 17.16 -7.97 -0.98
N CYS A 39 16.12 -7.22 -1.34
CA CYS A 39 15.94 -6.65 -2.67
C CYS A 39 17.12 -5.74 -3.06
N VAL A 40 17.58 -4.89 -2.14
CA VAL A 40 18.76 -4.02 -2.30
C VAL A 40 20.03 -4.85 -2.50
N LYS A 41 20.26 -5.88 -1.68
CA LYS A 41 21.44 -6.78 -1.85
C LYS A 41 21.47 -7.40 -3.25
N VAL A 42 20.31 -7.83 -3.70
CA VAL A 42 20.15 -8.43 -5.04
C VAL A 42 20.37 -7.39 -6.13
N ALA A 43 19.81 -6.19 -6.01
CA ALA A 43 20.00 -5.09 -6.94
C ALA A 43 21.48 -4.68 -7.05
N LYS A 44 22.18 -4.55 -5.92
CA LYS A 44 23.64 -4.26 -5.91
C LYS A 44 24.46 -5.30 -6.65
N LYS A 45 24.05 -6.57 -6.62
CA LYS A 45 24.78 -7.67 -7.27
C LYS A 45 24.45 -7.83 -8.74
N TYR A 46 23.19 -7.62 -9.14
CA TYR A 46 22.69 -7.99 -10.46
C TYR A 46 22.10 -6.81 -11.25
N GLY A 47 22.17 -5.59 -10.71
CA GLY A 47 21.60 -4.37 -11.32
C GLY A 47 20.15 -4.14 -10.97
N VAL A 48 19.35 -5.20 -10.79
CA VAL A 48 17.94 -5.15 -10.43
C VAL A 48 17.59 -6.22 -9.41
N GLY A 49 16.77 -5.87 -8.43
CA GLY A 49 16.15 -6.78 -7.48
C GLY A 49 14.64 -6.56 -7.47
N ILE A 50 13.88 -7.65 -7.42
CA ILE A 50 12.42 -7.65 -7.34
C ILE A 50 12.00 -8.54 -6.16
N ALA A 51 11.05 -8.07 -5.37
CA ALA A 51 10.45 -8.85 -4.28
C ALA A 51 8.92 -8.80 -4.34
N GLY A 52 8.29 -9.95 -4.52
CA GLY A 52 6.86 -10.16 -4.31
C GLY A 52 6.64 -10.73 -2.92
N ILE A 53 5.76 -10.12 -2.14
CA ILE A 53 5.49 -10.45 -0.75
C ILE A 53 4.02 -10.85 -0.61
N TYR A 54 3.74 -11.94 0.07
CA TYR A 54 2.40 -12.41 0.38
C TYR A 54 2.29 -12.84 1.85
N ASN A 55 1.10 -13.19 2.28
CA ASN A 55 0.83 -13.63 3.65
C ASN A 55 1.37 -12.63 4.68
N SER A 56 1.18 -11.33 4.40
CA SER A 56 1.63 -10.21 5.22
C SER A 56 0.43 -9.42 5.75
N ASN A 57 0.69 -8.30 6.40
CA ASN A 57 -0.29 -7.39 6.96
C ASN A 57 0.09 -5.94 6.62
N HIS A 58 -0.65 -4.96 7.16
CA HIS A 58 -0.35 -3.54 6.95
C HIS A 58 1.11 -3.20 7.26
N PHE A 59 1.77 -2.47 6.37
CA PHE A 59 3.21 -2.22 6.42
C PHE A 59 3.61 -0.77 6.77
N GLY A 60 2.65 0.07 7.12
CA GLY A 60 2.90 1.47 7.48
C GLY A 60 3.07 2.37 6.26
N MET A 61 4.08 3.25 6.32
CA MET A 61 4.44 4.16 5.23
C MET A 61 5.43 3.49 4.28
N ALA A 62 5.17 3.60 2.97
CA ALA A 62 6.07 3.08 1.96
C ALA A 62 7.42 3.83 1.93
N ALA A 63 7.44 5.09 2.33
CA ALA A 63 8.63 5.92 2.46
C ALA A 63 9.75 5.26 3.28
N ASN A 64 9.41 4.51 4.34
CA ASN A 64 10.41 3.82 5.17
C ASN A 64 11.27 2.85 4.37
N TYR A 65 10.67 2.13 3.43
CA TYR A 65 11.39 1.14 2.59
C TYR A 65 12.15 1.82 1.47
N LEU A 66 11.62 2.93 0.95
CA LEU A 66 12.34 3.74 -0.02
C LEU A 66 13.61 4.35 0.56
N GLU A 67 13.58 4.76 1.83
CA GLU A 67 14.79 5.23 2.53
C GLU A 67 15.87 4.15 2.61
N ILE A 68 15.50 2.88 2.83
CA ILE A 68 16.46 1.77 2.83
C ILE A 68 17.15 1.68 1.46
N ALA A 69 16.37 1.73 0.37
CA ALA A 69 16.90 1.65 -0.98
C ALA A 69 17.78 2.86 -1.33
N THR A 70 17.29 4.07 -1.09
CA THR A 70 18.01 5.31 -1.46
C THR A 70 19.29 5.54 -0.67
N LYS A 71 19.33 5.16 0.61
CA LYS A 71 20.56 5.13 1.42
C LYS A 71 21.60 4.14 0.90
N ASN A 72 21.20 3.20 0.07
CA ASN A 72 22.02 2.19 -0.55
C ASN A 72 22.31 2.45 -2.04
N ASP A 73 22.14 3.69 -2.49
CA ASP A 73 22.35 4.14 -3.87
C ASP A 73 21.47 3.31 -4.85
N CYS A 74 20.21 3.07 -4.49
CA CYS A 74 19.23 2.38 -5.34
C CYS A 74 18.01 3.27 -5.58
N ILE A 75 17.50 3.26 -6.80
CA ILE A 75 16.16 3.73 -7.12
C ILE A 75 15.18 2.61 -6.75
N ALA A 76 14.03 2.95 -6.16
CA ALA A 76 13.06 1.91 -5.80
C ALA A 76 11.61 2.33 -6.02
N TRP A 77 10.76 1.33 -6.26
CA TRP A 77 9.31 1.40 -6.19
C TRP A 77 8.81 0.46 -5.11
N VAL A 78 7.78 0.91 -4.40
CA VAL A 78 7.09 0.12 -3.38
C VAL A 78 5.59 0.24 -3.60
N PHE A 79 4.94 -0.91 -3.73
CA PHE A 79 3.51 -1.04 -3.96
C PHE A 79 2.90 -1.96 -2.90
N THR A 80 1.64 -1.74 -2.56
CA THR A 80 0.90 -2.66 -1.71
C THR A 80 -0.59 -2.64 -2.05
N ALA A 81 -1.22 -3.79 -1.97
CA ALA A 81 -2.67 -3.87 -1.87
C ALA A 81 -3.14 -3.45 -0.46
N SER A 82 -4.39 -3.11 -0.30
CA SER A 82 -4.98 -2.84 1.02
C SER A 82 -6.48 -3.12 1.04
N SER A 83 -7.07 -3.19 2.24
CA SER A 83 -8.51 -3.44 2.41
C SER A 83 -9.37 -2.41 1.67
N PRO A 84 -10.59 -2.80 1.24
CA PRO A 84 -11.47 -1.94 0.44
C PRO A 84 -11.70 -0.57 1.06
N ALA A 85 -11.52 0.48 0.25
CA ALA A 85 -11.69 1.89 0.64
C ALA A 85 -12.12 2.78 -0.52
N LEU A 86 -11.81 2.40 -1.76
CA LEU A 86 -12.08 3.14 -2.98
C LEU A 86 -12.99 2.34 -3.91
N PRO A 87 -13.93 3.00 -4.60
CA PRO A 87 -14.75 2.36 -5.61
C PRO A 87 -13.95 2.21 -6.93
N PRO A 88 -14.23 1.21 -7.75
CA PRO A 88 -13.95 1.26 -9.17
C PRO A 88 -14.59 2.50 -9.79
N HIS A 89 -14.06 2.99 -10.91
CA HIS A 89 -14.65 4.14 -11.61
C HIS A 89 -16.10 3.84 -12.01
N GLY A 90 -17.01 4.76 -11.67
CA GLY A 90 -18.44 4.61 -11.91
C GLY A 90 -19.20 3.74 -10.89
N ALA A 91 -18.52 3.09 -9.94
CA ALA A 91 -19.16 2.30 -8.89
C ALA A 91 -19.39 3.12 -7.61
N MET A 92 -20.35 2.64 -6.80
CA MET A 92 -20.71 3.24 -5.51
C MET A 92 -20.37 2.33 -4.31
N ALA A 93 -19.61 1.27 -4.54
CA ALA A 93 -19.15 0.35 -3.49
C ALA A 93 -17.63 0.27 -3.46
N ALA A 94 -17.03 0.30 -2.27
CA ALA A 94 -15.59 0.14 -2.12
C ALA A 94 -15.16 -1.28 -2.54
N HIS A 95 -14.13 -1.36 -3.35
CA HIS A 95 -13.55 -2.62 -3.82
C HIS A 95 -12.03 -2.63 -3.69
N PHE A 96 -11.37 -1.56 -4.13
CA PHE A 96 -9.91 -1.40 -4.02
C PHE A 96 -9.53 -0.70 -2.72
N GLY A 97 -8.31 -0.96 -2.27
CA GLY A 97 -7.72 -0.22 -1.16
C GLY A 97 -7.24 1.18 -1.55
N THR A 98 -6.74 1.93 -0.58
CA THR A 98 -6.03 3.19 -0.83
C THR A 98 -4.66 2.97 -1.47
N ALA A 99 -4.18 1.75 -1.45
CA ALA A 99 -3.07 1.15 -2.18
C ALA A 99 -1.97 2.17 -2.56
N PRO A 100 -1.00 2.47 -1.68
CA PRO A 100 -0.01 3.50 -1.96
C PRO A 100 0.86 3.15 -3.16
N PHE A 101 1.13 4.18 -3.95
CA PHE A 101 2.12 4.22 -5.00
C PHE A 101 3.32 5.01 -4.48
N ALA A 102 4.47 4.39 -4.41
CA ALA A 102 5.65 5.00 -3.84
C ALA A 102 6.89 4.79 -4.70
N PHE A 103 7.71 5.86 -4.80
CA PHE A 103 8.94 5.91 -5.58
C PHE A 103 10.01 6.67 -4.81
N GLY A 104 11.23 6.15 -4.83
CA GLY A 104 12.39 6.80 -4.22
C GLY A 104 13.60 6.78 -5.13
N SER A 105 14.36 7.88 -5.12
CA SER A 105 15.62 8.01 -5.85
C SER A 105 16.68 8.68 -4.98
N PRO A 106 17.93 8.19 -4.98
CA PRO A 106 19.03 8.94 -4.43
C PRO A 106 19.20 10.26 -5.20
N THR A 107 19.80 11.25 -4.56
CA THR A 107 20.17 12.53 -5.17
C THR A 107 21.64 12.80 -4.89
N ALA A 108 22.20 13.84 -5.48
CA ALA A 108 23.58 14.30 -5.19
C ALA A 108 23.79 14.56 -3.69
N ASN A 109 22.75 15.01 -2.98
CA ASN A 109 22.76 15.12 -1.52
C ASN A 109 22.17 13.84 -0.90
N LYS A 110 23.04 12.96 -0.44
CA LYS A 110 22.65 11.66 0.16
C LYS A 110 21.69 11.76 1.35
N ASN A 111 21.65 12.90 2.04
CA ASN A 111 20.74 13.15 3.18
C ASN A 111 19.35 13.66 2.74
N LYS A 112 19.16 13.93 1.45
CA LYS A 112 17.89 14.43 0.89
C LYS A 112 17.48 13.65 -0.36
N PRO A 113 17.14 12.36 -0.22
CA PRO A 113 16.63 11.59 -1.37
C PRO A 113 15.31 12.19 -1.86
N PHE A 114 14.98 11.94 -3.12
CA PHE A 114 13.61 12.18 -3.59
C PHE A 114 12.74 11.01 -3.12
N ILE A 115 11.67 11.32 -2.39
CA ILE A 115 10.68 10.34 -1.92
C ILE A 115 9.29 10.82 -2.31
N LEU A 116 8.59 10.01 -3.10
CA LEU A 116 7.16 10.12 -3.36
C LEU A 116 6.47 8.96 -2.64
N ASP A 117 5.55 9.26 -1.73
CA ASP A 117 4.70 8.26 -1.06
C ASP A 117 3.27 8.81 -1.00
N MET A 118 2.39 8.25 -1.80
CA MET A 118 1.02 8.74 -1.93
C MET A 118 0.01 7.61 -2.04
N ALA A 119 -1.10 7.77 -1.32
CA ALA A 119 -2.27 6.91 -1.49
C ALA A 119 -3.01 7.21 -2.80
N CYS A 120 -3.73 6.22 -3.33
CA CYS A 120 -4.60 6.41 -4.51
C CYS A 120 -5.91 7.15 -4.19
N SER A 121 -6.19 7.45 -2.92
CA SER A 121 -7.34 8.25 -2.50
C SER A 121 -7.08 9.75 -2.61
N ALA A 122 -8.12 10.51 -2.95
CA ALA A 122 -8.07 11.98 -2.99
C ALA A 122 -7.78 12.61 -1.60
N VAL A 123 -8.07 11.88 -0.54
CA VAL A 123 -7.86 12.31 0.85
C VAL A 123 -7.51 11.12 1.73
N ALA A 124 -6.68 11.31 2.73
CA ALA A 124 -6.41 10.28 3.72
C ALA A 124 -7.64 10.06 4.64
N ARG A 125 -8.00 8.79 4.93
CA ARG A 125 -9.14 8.46 5.80
C ARG A 125 -9.06 9.11 7.18
N GLY A 126 -7.85 9.29 7.71
CA GLY A 126 -7.62 10.01 8.98
C GLY A 126 -8.10 11.46 8.96
N LYS A 127 -7.96 12.16 7.83
CA LYS A 127 -8.46 13.53 7.66
C LYS A 127 -9.98 13.56 7.66
N LEU A 128 -10.66 12.60 7.02
CA LEU A 128 -12.13 12.49 7.07
C LEU A 128 -12.61 12.20 8.51
N LYS A 129 -11.92 11.29 9.21
CA LYS A 129 -12.22 10.99 10.61
C LYS A 129 -12.08 12.22 11.52
N PHE A 130 -11.04 13.01 11.30
CA PHE A 130 -10.83 14.27 12.02
C PHE A 130 -11.94 15.28 11.71
N ALA A 131 -12.30 15.48 10.43
CA ALA A 131 -13.39 16.36 10.02
C ALA A 131 -14.72 15.93 10.64
N ALA A 132 -15.02 14.63 10.62
CA ALA A 132 -16.21 14.08 11.25
C ALA A 132 -16.30 14.40 12.76
N LYS A 133 -15.19 14.17 13.50
CA LYS A 133 -15.12 14.44 14.94
C LYS A 133 -15.21 15.94 15.29
N SER A 134 -14.70 16.80 14.42
CA SER A 134 -14.67 18.26 14.65
C SER A 134 -15.86 19.00 14.02
N GLY A 135 -16.81 18.29 13.40
CA GLY A 135 -17.96 18.90 12.70
C GLY A 135 -17.55 19.77 11.50
N LYS A 136 -16.34 19.60 10.97
CA LYS A 136 -15.82 20.44 9.87
C LYS A 136 -16.34 19.95 8.52
N LYS A 137 -16.60 20.91 7.65
CA LYS A 137 -16.84 20.66 6.22
C LYS A 137 -15.53 20.29 5.53
N ILE A 138 -15.63 19.51 4.47
CA ILE A 138 -14.55 19.14 3.55
C ILE A 138 -14.85 19.67 2.14
N PRO A 139 -13.87 19.82 1.25
CA PRO A 139 -14.13 20.09 -0.16
C PRO A 139 -14.95 18.97 -0.81
N PHE A 140 -15.79 19.32 -1.79
CA PHE A 140 -16.42 18.33 -2.67
C PHE A 140 -15.35 17.57 -3.49
N GLY A 141 -15.67 16.38 -3.97
CA GLY A 141 -14.77 15.56 -4.76
C GLY A 141 -13.81 14.69 -3.96
N LEU A 142 -13.87 14.71 -2.62
CA LEU A 142 -13.06 13.86 -1.76
C LEU A 142 -13.76 12.56 -1.36
N ALA A 143 -15.09 12.58 -1.26
CA ALA A 143 -15.88 11.43 -0.84
C ALA A 143 -17.33 11.54 -1.33
N LEU A 144 -18.00 10.41 -1.34
CA LEU A 144 -19.46 10.28 -1.44
C LEU A 144 -20.04 9.94 -0.07
N ASP A 145 -21.30 10.24 0.18
CA ASP A 145 -22.00 9.72 1.34
C ASP A 145 -22.35 8.23 1.18
N LYS A 146 -22.97 7.62 2.17
CA LYS A 146 -23.38 6.21 2.14
C LYS A 146 -24.39 5.85 1.06
N PHE A 147 -25.03 6.86 0.44
CA PHE A 147 -25.97 6.70 -0.66
C PHE A 147 -25.34 6.97 -2.03
N GLY A 148 -24.02 7.18 -2.09
CA GLY A 148 -23.27 7.46 -3.32
C GLY A 148 -23.40 8.89 -3.83
N LYS A 149 -23.91 9.84 -3.02
CA LYS A 149 -24.06 11.25 -3.39
C LYS A 149 -22.82 12.06 -2.98
N PRO A 150 -22.36 13.01 -3.83
CA PRO A 150 -21.30 13.94 -3.46
C PRO A 150 -21.61 14.66 -2.15
N THR A 151 -20.66 14.74 -1.24
CA THR A 151 -20.85 15.41 0.05
C THR A 151 -19.66 16.28 0.43
N ASN A 152 -19.94 17.37 1.15
CA ASN A 152 -18.94 18.19 1.82
C ASN A 152 -19.06 18.10 3.37
N ASP A 153 -19.93 17.25 3.88
CA ASP A 153 -20.09 16.98 5.30
C ASP A 153 -19.06 15.94 5.75
N GLY A 154 -18.23 16.28 6.73
CA GLY A 154 -17.16 15.40 7.21
C GLY A 154 -17.66 14.08 7.80
N ALA A 155 -18.80 14.09 8.51
CA ALA A 155 -19.39 12.88 9.10
C ALA A 155 -19.94 11.96 8.01
N LYS A 156 -20.74 12.47 7.08
CA LYS A 156 -21.28 11.72 5.94
C LYS A 156 -20.17 11.15 5.06
N ALA A 157 -19.10 11.92 4.83
CA ALA A 157 -17.95 11.48 4.08
C ALA A 157 -17.17 10.34 4.77
N PHE A 158 -17.04 10.38 6.10
CA PHE A 158 -16.35 9.33 6.85
C PHE A 158 -17.15 8.03 6.89
N GLU A 159 -18.47 8.09 6.95
CA GLU A 159 -19.38 6.93 6.86
C GLU A 159 -19.54 6.40 5.44
N GLY A 160 -19.23 7.23 4.45
CA GLY A 160 -19.36 6.92 3.04
C GLY A 160 -18.10 6.33 2.41
N ILE A 161 -17.86 6.69 1.16
CA ILE A 161 -16.82 6.12 0.30
C ILE A 161 -15.85 7.21 -0.12
N MET A 162 -14.55 7.02 0.12
CA MET A 162 -13.51 7.91 -0.40
C MET A 162 -13.44 7.82 -1.92
N LEU A 163 -13.13 8.93 -2.57
CA LEU A 163 -12.90 8.96 -4.02
C LEU A 163 -11.41 8.82 -4.35
N PRO A 164 -11.07 8.23 -5.49
CA PRO A 164 -9.70 8.18 -5.97
C PRO A 164 -9.24 9.57 -6.42
N PHE A 165 -7.94 9.88 -6.27
CA PHE A 165 -7.37 11.12 -6.78
C PHE A 165 -7.50 11.19 -8.30
N GLY A 166 -7.81 12.37 -8.86
CA GLY A 166 -7.96 12.54 -10.29
C GLY A 166 -9.00 11.61 -10.95
N GLY A 167 -9.99 11.12 -10.18
CA GLY A 167 -11.10 10.31 -10.70
C GLY A 167 -10.64 9.00 -11.32
N MET A 168 -10.89 8.80 -12.60
CA MET A 168 -10.56 7.57 -13.34
C MET A 168 -9.05 7.25 -13.33
N LYS A 169 -8.17 8.25 -13.33
CA LYS A 169 -6.72 8.04 -13.30
C LYS A 169 -6.27 7.35 -12.02
N GLY A 170 -6.69 7.87 -10.86
CA GLY A 170 -6.39 7.27 -9.57
C GLY A 170 -7.07 5.91 -9.37
N ALA A 171 -8.29 5.72 -9.87
CA ALA A 171 -8.94 4.41 -9.88
C ALA A 171 -8.15 3.39 -10.68
N GLY A 172 -7.64 3.76 -11.85
CA GLY A 172 -6.79 2.89 -12.68
C GLY A 172 -5.47 2.51 -11.99
N ILE A 173 -4.83 3.48 -11.32
CA ILE A 173 -3.61 3.20 -10.53
C ILE A 173 -3.93 2.27 -9.34
N SER A 174 -5.05 2.50 -8.65
CA SER A 174 -5.48 1.64 -7.54
C SER A 174 -5.69 0.19 -8.00
N TRP A 175 -6.26 0.01 -9.19
CA TRP A 175 -6.43 -1.31 -9.79
C TRP A 175 -5.08 -1.96 -10.13
N MET A 176 -4.16 -1.20 -10.73
CA MET A 176 -2.79 -1.67 -11.00
C MET A 176 -2.08 -2.13 -9.71
N MET A 177 -2.24 -1.38 -8.61
CA MET A 177 -1.66 -1.76 -7.31
C MET A 177 -2.27 -3.05 -6.77
N ASP A 178 -3.56 -3.26 -6.96
CA ASP A 178 -4.25 -4.48 -6.53
C ASP A 178 -3.79 -5.71 -7.34
N ILE A 179 -3.57 -5.54 -8.65
CA ILE A 179 -3.00 -6.59 -9.51
C ILE A 179 -1.57 -6.93 -9.08
N ILE A 180 -0.70 -5.93 -8.98
CA ILE A 180 0.73 -6.14 -8.71
C ILE A 180 0.96 -6.54 -7.25
N GLY A 181 0.35 -5.84 -6.30
CA GLY A 181 0.52 -6.10 -4.88
C GLY A 181 -0.28 -7.30 -4.35
N GLY A 182 -1.41 -7.62 -4.99
CA GLY A 182 -2.29 -8.71 -4.60
C GLY A 182 -2.12 -9.96 -5.49
N ILE A 183 -2.71 -9.94 -6.67
CA ILE A 183 -2.81 -11.12 -7.56
C ILE A 183 -1.44 -11.67 -7.93
N PHE A 184 -0.54 -10.80 -8.40
CA PHE A 184 0.78 -11.21 -8.90
C PHE A 184 1.67 -11.80 -7.79
N THR A 185 1.53 -11.35 -6.55
CA THR A 185 2.30 -11.87 -5.41
C THR A 185 1.71 -13.15 -4.81
N GLY A 186 0.50 -13.56 -5.20
CA GLY A 186 -0.24 -14.67 -4.60
C GLY A 186 -0.92 -14.31 -3.27
N ALA A 187 -1.10 -13.02 -3.01
CA ALA A 187 -1.82 -12.50 -1.85
C ALA A 187 -3.32 -12.29 -2.14
N ASN A 188 -4.08 -11.85 -1.13
CA ASN A 188 -5.45 -11.41 -1.33
C ASN A 188 -5.49 -10.11 -2.12
N HIS A 189 -6.60 -9.88 -2.81
CA HIS A 189 -6.82 -8.69 -3.63
C HIS A 189 -8.28 -8.21 -3.51
N GLY A 190 -8.51 -6.94 -3.83
CA GLY A 190 -9.83 -6.33 -3.83
C GLY A 190 -10.61 -6.56 -2.54
N GLY A 191 -11.89 -6.92 -2.67
CA GLY A 191 -12.79 -7.17 -1.55
C GLY A 191 -12.39 -8.33 -0.63
N ASN A 192 -11.43 -9.18 -1.03
CA ASN A 192 -10.97 -10.33 -0.24
C ASN A 192 -9.96 -9.96 0.85
N ILE A 193 -9.36 -8.75 0.78
CA ILE A 193 -8.43 -8.29 1.82
C ILE A 193 -9.23 -7.92 3.07
N LYS A 194 -8.99 -8.66 4.15
CA LYS A 194 -9.70 -8.45 5.42
C LYS A 194 -9.34 -7.10 6.04
N ASN A 195 -10.36 -6.43 6.60
CA ASN A 195 -10.11 -5.19 7.33
C ASN A 195 -9.32 -5.48 8.61
N GLN A 196 -8.24 -4.74 8.81
CA GLN A 196 -7.37 -4.87 9.99
C GLN A 196 -7.65 -3.80 11.05
N PHE A 197 -8.61 -2.91 10.81
CA PHE A 197 -8.95 -1.79 11.68
C PHE A 197 -10.39 -1.90 12.18
N GLY A 198 -10.63 -1.54 13.45
CA GLY A 198 -11.95 -1.56 14.06
C GLY A 198 -12.29 -2.91 14.69
N ASN A 199 -13.57 -3.13 15.00
CA ASN A 199 -14.06 -4.31 15.72
C ASN A 199 -14.38 -5.52 14.84
N ASN A 200 -14.24 -5.41 13.52
CA ASN A 200 -14.62 -6.44 12.55
C ASN A 200 -13.41 -7.22 12.02
N PHE A 201 -12.61 -7.76 12.94
CA PHE A 201 -11.52 -8.63 12.56
C PHE A 201 -12.06 -10.00 12.13
N SER A 202 -11.83 -10.38 10.89
CA SER A 202 -12.32 -11.64 10.32
C SER A 202 -11.20 -12.63 9.94
N GLY A 203 -10.00 -12.47 10.50
CA GLY A 203 -8.87 -13.37 10.30
C GLY A 203 -7.68 -12.71 9.60
N PRO A 204 -6.71 -13.50 9.13
CA PRO A 204 -5.53 -13.01 8.41
C PRO A 204 -5.92 -12.19 7.18
N ALA A 205 -5.28 -11.05 6.98
CA ALA A 205 -5.58 -10.19 5.84
C ALA A 205 -4.89 -10.66 4.54
N ASN A 206 -3.76 -11.35 4.67
CA ASN A 206 -2.91 -11.75 3.54
C ASN A 206 -2.69 -10.59 2.57
N VAL A 207 -2.22 -9.46 3.12
CA VAL A 207 -1.85 -8.29 2.31
C VAL A 207 -0.58 -8.59 1.55
N GLY A 208 -0.60 -8.30 0.27
CA GLY A 208 0.58 -8.44 -0.58
C GLY A 208 1.27 -7.10 -0.81
N HIS A 209 2.59 -7.17 -1.00
CA HIS A 209 3.43 -6.02 -1.33
C HIS A 209 4.35 -6.38 -2.49
N PHE A 210 4.74 -5.39 -3.25
CA PHE A 210 5.66 -5.57 -4.36
C PHE A 210 6.72 -4.48 -4.35
N MET A 211 7.97 -4.87 -4.52
CA MET A 211 9.11 -3.97 -4.45
C MET A 211 10.04 -4.20 -5.64
N ILE A 212 10.55 -3.10 -6.18
CA ILE A 212 11.58 -3.11 -7.23
C ILE A 212 12.71 -2.21 -6.76
N CYS A 213 13.94 -2.68 -6.87
CA CYS A 213 15.15 -1.89 -6.67
C CYS A 213 16.00 -1.92 -7.92
N LEU A 214 16.50 -0.78 -8.35
CA LEU A 214 17.48 -0.62 -9.39
C LEU A 214 18.75 -0.02 -8.78
N LYS A 215 19.91 -0.62 -9.06
CA LYS A 215 21.19 -0.01 -8.70
C LYS A 215 21.38 1.26 -9.52
N ALA A 216 21.54 2.40 -8.86
CA ALA A 216 21.86 3.68 -9.50
C ALA A 216 23.37 3.77 -9.82
#